data_25782c4a4498b1f9f1967c90871da0b4
#
_entry.id   25782c4a4498b1f9f1967c90871da0b4
#
_cell.length_a   1.000
_cell.length_b   1.000
_cell.length_c   1.000
_cell.angle_alpha   90.00
_cell.angle_beta   90.00
_cell.angle_gamma   90.00
#
_symmetry.space_group_name_H-M   'P 1'
#
loop_
_entity.id
_entity.type
_entity.pdbx_description
1 polymer ?
#
loop_
_entity_poly.entity_id
_entity_poly.type
_entity_poly.pdbx_seq_one_letter_code
_entity_poly.pdbx_strand_id
1 'polypeptide(L)'
;YYIDQAQPGRWLAFRAVNGTGGVEDALPPDSPISVTINKGTPSAEGPLTTTAAQSFSFRTYGAMKATDFVCGWQRNQNCSPFEQWMITFTNTINSSDFKKEMVTIEPAVEGLNIYPSGNRIYVHGPKKGRTSYKITVSGELTDIYGQKLGAPAVGTIKTGSAESNMYAQGGPMTVLDPQAKPNFSFYSTNHKSARVKIYRV
;
A
#
# COMPACT_ATOMS: atom_id res chain seq x y z
N TYR A 1 -17.27 -20.01 0.47
CA TYR A 1 -16.40 -21.05 1.05
C TYR A 1 -16.95 -21.63 2.36
N TYR A 2 -17.33 -20.80 3.34
CA TYR A 2 -17.90 -21.29 4.62
C TYR A 2 -19.34 -21.83 4.47
N ILE A 3 -20.12 -21.26 3.56
CA ILE A 3 -21.51 -21.69 3.28
C ILE A 3 -21.54 -23.06 2.61
N ASP A 4 -20.59 -23.33 1.71
CA ASP A 4 -20.49 -24.60 0.99
C ASP A 4 -20.15 -25.79 1.89
N GLN A 5 -19.54 -25.53 3.05
CA GLN A 5 -19.18 -26.53 4.05
C GLN A 5 -20.19 -26.65 5.20
N ALA A 6 -21.15 -25.74 5.28
CA ALA A 6 -22.15 -25.73 6.34
C ALA A 6 -23.24 -26.78 6.08
N GLN A 7 -23.67 -27.46 7.14
CA GLN A 7 -24.77 -28.41 7.06
C GLN A 7 -26.06 -27.69 6.63
N PRO A 8 -26.83 -28.24 5.68
CA PRO A 8 -28.12 -27.65 5.31
C PRO A 8 -29.02 -27.44 6.51
N GLY A 9 -29.70 -26.28 6.56
CA GLY A 9 -30.56 -25.88 7.66
C GLY A 9 -29.87 -25.26 8.88
N ARG A 10 -28.53 -25.24 8.94
CA ARG A 10 -27.77 -24.65 10.06
C ARG A 10 -27.24 -23.27 9.79
N TRP A 11 -27.56 -22.68 8.64
CA TRP A 11 -27.11 -21.33 8.28
C TRP A 11 -28.25 -20.53 7.65
N LEU A 12 -28.20 -19.23 7.82
CA LEU A 12 -29.09 -18.26 7.20
C LEU A 12 -28.24 -17.26 6.44
N ALA A 13 -28.44 -17.17 5.13
CA ALA A 13 -27.89 -16.12 4.30
C ALA A 13 -28.95 -15.06 4.03
N PHE A 14 -28.58 -13.81 4.21
CA PHE A 14 -29.42 -12.68 3.84
C PHE A 14 -28.59 -11.65 3.11
N ARG A 15 -29.24 -10.82 2.30
CA ARG A 15 -28.64 -9.68 1.62
C ARG A 15 -29.52 -8.48 1.78
N ALA A 16 -28.92 -7.32 1.86
CA ALA A 16 -29.67 -6.08 1.79
C ALA A 16 -30.20 -5.89 0.36
N VAL A 17 -31.40 -5.34 0.24
CA VAL A 17 -32.01 -4.92 -1.01
C VAL A 17 -32.46 -3.47 -0.86
N ASN A 18 -32.37 -2.69 -1.94
CA ASN A 18 -32.90 -1.34 -1.98
C ASN A 18 -34.45 -1.34 -2.11
N GLY A 19 -35.06 -0.16 -2.09
CA GLY A 19 -36.52 -0.01 -2.20
C GLY A 19 -37.15 -0.58 -3.48
N THR A 20 -36.36 -0.91 -4.50
CA THR A 20 -36.79 -1.54 -5.76
C THR A 20 -36.47 -3.03 -5.83
N GLY A 21 -35.92 -3.62 -4.76
CA GLY A 21 -35.51 -5.02 -4.68
C GLY A 21 -34.14 -5.33 -5.28
N GLY A 22 -33.39 -4.33 -5.76
CA GLY A 22 -32.01 -4.47 -6.22
C GLY A 22 -31.01 -4.54 -5.08
N VAL A 23 -29.79 -5.00 -5.36
CA VAL A 23 -28.69 -5.06 -4.37
C VAL A 23 -27.75 -3.85 -4.44
N GLU A 24 -27.80 -3.10 -5.52
CA GLU A 24 -27.02 -1.89 -5.71
C GLU A 24 -27.51 -0.80 -4.76
N ASP A 25 -26.59 -0.12 -4.11
CA ASP A 25 -26.89 0.96 -3.14
C ASP A 25 -27.87 0.57 -2.01
N ALA A 26 -28.00 -0.72 -1.72
CA ALA A 26 -28.90 -1.24 -0.70
C ALA A 26 -28.47 -0.86 0.74
N LEU A 27 -27.17 -0.58 0.95
CA LEU A 27 -26.62 -0.10 2.21
C LEU A 27 -25.93 1.25 1.99
N PRO A 28 -26.10 2.21 2.90
CA PRO A 28 -25.42 3.49 2.80
C PRO A 28 -23.89 3.30 2.88
N PRO A 29 -23.10 4.05 2.10
CA PRO A 29 -21.64 3.99 2.20
C PRO A 29 -21.13 4.58 3.50
N ASP A 30 -19.94 4.15 3.94
CA ASP A 30 -19.23 4.62 5.14
C ASP A 30 -20.08 4.64 6.42
N SER A 31 -20.99 3.67 6.56
CA SER A 31 -21.98 3.65 7.61
C SER A 31 -21.86 2.42 8.51
N PRO A 32 -22.08 2.56 9.82
CA PRO A 32 -22.20 1.42 10.70
C PRO A 32 -23.53 0.71 10.44
N ILE A 33 -23.47 -0.58 10.23
CA ILE A 33 -24.64 -1.45 10.04
C ILE A 33 -24.70 -2.42 11.20
N SER A 34 -25.89 -2.55 11.80
CA SER A 34 -26.13 -3.54 12.85
C SER A 34 -27.21 -4.50 12.38
N VAL A 35 -26.95 -5.78 12.54
CA VAL A 35 -27.91 -6.85 12.26
C VAL A 35 -28.26 -7.53 13.57
N THR A 36 -29.57 -7.62 13.85
CA THR A 36 -30.08 -8.21 15.08
C THR A 36 -31.00 -9.39 14.76
N ILE A 37 -30.69 -10.53 15.35
CA ILE A 37 -31.55 -11.69 15.40
C ILE A 37 -32.35 -11.59 16.70
N ASN A 38 -33.67 -11.45 16.60
CA ASN A 38 -34.51 -11.23 17.75
C ASN A 38 -34.67 -12.51 18.61
N LYS A 39 -34.95 -12.31 19.91
CA LYS A 39 -35.45 -13.37 20.78
C LYS A 39 -36.67 -14.03 20.14
N GLY A 40 -36.77 -15.34 20.27
CA GLY A 40 -37.88 -16.12 19.72
C GLY A 40 -37.68 -16.60 18.27
N THR A 41 -36.50 -16.34 17.67
CA THR A 41 -36.19 -16.90 16.36
C THR A 41 -36.15 -18.42 16.42
N PRO A 42 -36.91 -19.15 15.58
CA PRO A 42 -36.99 -20.61 15.66
C PRO A 42 -35.69 -21.28 15.23
N SER A 43 -35.36 -22.40 15.87
CA SER A 43 -34.31 -23.31 15.43
C SER A 43 -34.71 -24.07 14.20
N ALA A 44 -33.76 -24.38 13.31
CA ALA A 44 -33.98 -25.27 12.17
C ALA A 44 -34.18 -26.75 12.59
N GLU A 45 -33.79 -27.13 13.80
CA GLU A 45 -33.73 -28.55 14.23
C GLU A 45 -34.80 -28.91 15.30
N GLY A 46 -35.76 -28.04 15.55
CA GLY A 46 -36.75 -28.38 16.59
C GLY A 46 -37.50 -27.18 17.17
N PRO A 47 -38.31 -27.42 18.23
CA PRO A 47 -39.22 -26.41 18.78
C PRO A 47 -38.50 -25.30 19.57
N LEU A 48 -37.19 -25.36 19.71
CA LEU A 48 -36.41 -24.38 20.48
C LEU A 48 -36.31 -23.06 19.72
N THR A 49 -36.37 -21.97 20.46
CA THR A 49 -36.17 -20.62 19.93
C THR A 49 -35.02 -19.95 20.67
N THR A 50 -34.47 -18.87 20.06
CA THR A 50 -33.45 -18.05 20.73
C THR A 50 -34.01 -17.46 22.03
N THR A 51 -33.25 -17.56 23.12
CA THR A 51 -33.63 -17.06 24.44
C THR A 51 -33.33 -15.58 24.64
N ALA A 52 -32.40 -15.02 23.84
CA ALA A 52 -32.00 -13.63 23.85
C ALA A 52 -31.78 -13.14 22.43
N ALA A 53 -31.86 -11.83 22.22
CA ALA A 53 -31.46 -11.20 20.97
C ALA A 53 -29.94 -11.28 20.81
N GLN A 54 -29.48 -11.51 19.58
CA GLN A 54 -28.07 -11.52 19.19
C GLN A 54 -27.83 -10.46 18.13
N SER A 55 -26.82 -9.63 18.33
CA SER A 55 -26.49 -8.56 17.39
C SER A 55 -25.05 -8.65 16.99
N PHE A 56 -24.77 -8.35 15.73
CA PHE A 56 -23.43 -8.10 15.21
C PHE A 56 -23.42 -6.84 14.36
N SER A 57 -22.29 -6.18 14.32
CA SER A 57 -22.17 -4.90 13.61
C SER A 57 -20.96 -4.95 12.70
N PHE A 58 -21.07 -4.27 11.56
CA PHE A 58 -19.99 -4.04 10.62
C PHE A 58 -20.11 -2.62 10.05
N ARG A 59 -19.12 -2.18 9.30
CA ARG A 59 -19.13 -0.90 8.63
C ARG A 59 -19.03 -1.13 7.12
N THR A 60 -19.84 -0.40 6.35
CA THR A 60 -19.71 -0.35 4.90
C THR A 60 -18.48 0.47 4.53
N TYR A 61 -17.84 0.13 3.40
CA TYR A 61 -16.70 0.90 2.92
C TYR A 61 -17.15 2.27 2.40
N GLY A 62 -16.24 3.25 2.52
CA GLY A 62 -16.48 4.61 2.04
C GLY A 62 -15.90 4.82 0.63
N ALA A 63 -16.01 6.06 0.15
CA ALA A 63 -15.39 6.47 -1.11
C ALA A 63 -13.87 6.29 -1.08
N MET A 64 -13.29 5.88 -2.21
CA MET A 64 -11.85 5.81 -2.36
C MET A 64 -11.22 7.19 -2.32
N LYS A 65 -10.25 7.39 -1.44
CA LYS A 65 -9.53 8.67 -1.26
C LYS A 65 -8.06 8.39 -0.98
N ALA A 66 -7.18 9.24 -1.50
CA ALA A 66 -5.81 9.28 -1.03
C ALA A 66 -5.75 10.01 0.31
N THR A 67 -5.12 9.39 1.30
CA THR A 67 -5.04 9.92 2.67
C THR A 67 -3.68 10.46 3.02
N ASP A 68 -2.61 9.94 2.38
CA ASP A 68 -1.26 10.27 2.80
C ASP A 68 -0.24 10.12 1.67
N PHE A 69 0.75 11.00 1.64
CA PHE A 69 1.92 10.95 0.77
C PHE A 69 3.15 11.09 1.66
N VAL A 70 3.83 9.99 1.94
CA VAL A 70 4.93 9.96 2.91
C VAL A 70 6.19 9.32 2.35
N CYS A 71 7.31 9.73 2.92
CA CYS A 71 8.61 9.15 2.69
C CYS A 71 8.99 8.25 3.86
N GLY A 72 9.25 6.98 3.58
CA GLY A 72 9.57 5.99 4.60
C GLY A 72 8.44 5.76 5.60
N TRP A 73 8.77 5.18 6.73
CA TRP A 73 7.82 4.89 7.81
C TRP A 73 7.66 6.04 8.82
N GLN A 74 8.55 7.05 8.78
CA GLN A 74 8.58 8.14 9.75
C GLN A 74 8.17 9.46 9.09
N ARG A 75 6.99 9.93 9.40
CA ARG A 75 6.31 11.08 8.77
C ARG A 75 7.05 12.43 8.83
N ASN A 76 8.02 12.62 9.72
CA ASN A 76 8.61 13.94 10.01
C ASN A 76 10.13 13.98 9.87
N GLN A 77 10.75 13.03 9.21
CA GLN A 77 12.19 13.01 9.03
C GLN A 77 12.61 13.41 7.63
N ASN A 78 13.86 13.85 7.54
CA ASN A 78 14.50 14.21 6.29
C ASN A 78 14.50 13.01 5.33
N CYS A 79 13.64 13.06 4.31
CA CYS A 79 13.46 11.97 3.35
C CYS A 79 14.74 11.72 2.58
N SER A 80 15.42 10.60 2.82
CA SER A 80 16.58 10.20 2.04
C SER A 80 16.21 10.03 0.56
N PRO A 81 17.09 10.42 -0.39
CA PRO A 81 16.85 10.18 -1.82
C PRO A 81 16.66 8.71 -2.18
N PHE A 82 17.13 7.80 -1.34
CA PHE A 82 17.00 6.35 -1.54
C PHE A 82 15.79 5.74 -0.82
N GLU A 83 15.12 6.53 0.03
CA GLU A 83 13.98 6.08 0.81
C GLU A 83 12.79 5.76 -0.10
N GLN A 84 12.03 4.73 0.25
CA GLN A 84 10.79 4.38 -0.41
C GLN A 84 9.70 5.40 -0.08
N TRP A 85 8.93 5.82 -1.08
CA TRP A 85 7.74 6.63 -0.84
C TRP A 85 6.50 5.76 -0.82
N MET A 86 5.50 6.18 -0.05
CA MET A 86 4.21 5.51 0.09
C MET A 86 3.08 6.51 -0.08
N ILE A 87 2.10 6.14 -0.91
CA ILE A 87 0.84 6.84 -1.06
C ILE A 87 -0.23 5.93 -0.50
N THR A 88 -0.94 6.38 0.52
CA THR A 88 -1.95 5.56 1.23
C THR A 88 -3.35 5.99 0.83
N PHE A 89 -4.23 5.01 0.70
CA PHE A 89 -5.64 5.20 0.34
C PHE A 89 -6.56 4.63 1.42
N THR A 90 -7.83 5.05 1.40
CA THR A 90 -8.86 4.51 2.29
C THR A 90 -9.17 3.04 2.00
N ASN A 91 -9.13 2.65 0.72
CA ASN A 91 -9.55 1.34 0.24
C ASN A 91 -8.37 0.59 -0.38
N THR A 92 -8.48 -0.74 -0.43
CA THR A 92 -7.50 -1.60 -1.12
C THR A 92 -7.55 -1.36 -2.62
N ILE A 93 -6.40 -1.15 -3.23
CA ILE A 93 -6.24 -0.88 -4.67
C ILE A 93 -6.47 -2.16 -5.47
N ASN A 94 -7.16 -2.06 -6.59
CA ASN A 94 -7.23 -3.13 -7.58
C ASN A 94 -5.90 -3.22 -8.34
N SER A 95 -5.06 -4.15 -7.92
CA SER A 95 -3.73 -4.33 -8.53
C SER A 95 -3.77 -4.83 -9.97
N SER A 96 -4.87 -5.47 -10.40
CA SER A 96 -5.01 -5.96 -11.77
C SER A 96 -5.21 -4.83 -12.78
N ASP A 97 -5.83 -3.73 -12.38
CA ASP A 97 -6.10 -2.58 -13.23
C ASP A 97 -5.03 -1.50 -13.11
N PHE A 98 -4.14 -1.64 -12.14
CA PHE A 98 -3.09 -0.65 -11.89
C PHE A 98 -2.08 -0.59 -13.04
N LYS A 99 -1.80 0.62 -13.49
CA LYS A 99 -0.71 0.93 -14.43
C LYS A 99 0.20 1.98 -13.80
N LYS A 100 1.51 1.82 -13.94
CA LYS A 100 2.47 2.77 -13.37
C LYS A 100 2.29 4.20 -13.88
N GLU A 101 1.77 4.36 -15.08
CA GLU A 101 1.46 5.64 -15.72
C GLU A 101 0.32 6.40 -15.02
N MET A 102 -0.46 5.72 -14.16
CA MET A 102 -1.44 6.38 -13.29
C MET A 102 -0.78 7.24 -12.21
N VAL A 103 0.53 7.10 -12.02
CA VAL A 103 1.30 7.91 -11.05
C VAL A 103 2.31 8.74 -11.81
N THR A 104 2.14 10.06 -11.77
CA THR A 104 3.07 11.03 -12.36
C THR A 104 3.89 11.70 -11.25
N ILE A 105 5.18 11.86 -11.48
CA ILE A 105 6.12 12.48 -10.53
C ILE A 105 6.87 13.60 -11.24
N GLU A 106 6.82 14.79 -10.66
CA GLU A 106 7.47 15.99 -11.18
C GLU A 106 8.41 16.61 -10.12
N PRO A 107 9.69 16.85 -10.44
CA PRO A 107 10.36 16.56 -11.71
C PRO A 107 10.46 15.06 -11.99
N ALA A 108 10.51 14.69 -13.27
CA ALA A 108 10.57 13.29 -13.68
C ALA A 108 11.82 12.58 -13.13
N VAL A 109 11.67 11.32 -12.76
CA VAL A 109 12.76 10.45 -12.27
C VAL A 109 12.72 9.15 -13.04
N GLU A 110 13.83 8.82 -13.69
CA GLU A 110 13.97 7.57 -14.40
C GLU A 110 14.25 6.39 -13.47
N GLY A 111 13.90 5.18 -13.89
CA GLY A 111 14.23 3.94 -13.17
C GLY A 111 13.44 3.71 -11.90
N LEU A 112 12.36 4.44 -11.67
CA LEU A 112 11.47 4.17 -10.53
C LEU A 112 10.64 2.90 -10.75
N ASN A 113 10.57 2.07 -9.71
CA ASN A 113 9.63 0.97 -9.61
C ASN A 113 8.40 1.45 -8.82
N ILE A 114 7.23 1.45 -9.46
CA ILE A 114 5.98 1.91 -8.89
C ILE A 114 4.98 0.76 -8.93
N TYR A 115 4.49 0.34 -7.76
CA TYR A 115 3.59 -0.80 -7.64
C TYR A 115 2.60 -0.65 -6.49
N PRO A 116 1.38 -1.19 -6.61
CA PRO A 116 0.39 -1.22 -5.55
C PRO A 116 0.62 -2.43 -4.63
N SER A 117 0.28 -2.28 -3.35
CA SER A 117 0.16 -3.39 -2.41
C SER A 117 -0.83 -3.03 -1.29
N GLY A 118 -1.90 -3.78 -1.19
CA GLY A 118 -3.02 -3.47 -0.30
C GLY A 118 -3.63 -2.11 -0.62
N ASN A 119 -3.72 -1.24 0.35
CA ASN A 119 -4.23 0.12 0.19
C ASN A 119 -3.12 1.17 -0.04
N ARG A 120 -1.96 0.77 -0.57
CA ARG A 120 -0.81 1.66 -0.79
C ARG A 120 -0.23 1.52 -2.18
N ILE A 121 0.30 2.63 -2.70
CA ILE A 121 1.22 2.63 -3.83
C ILE A 121 2.61 2.91 -3.28
N TYR A 122 3.55 2.07 -3.67
CA TYR A 122 4.96 2.19 -3.33
C TYR A 122 5.74 2.74 -4.52
N VAL A 123 6.63 3.70 -4.24
CA VAL A 123 7.57 4.28 -5.22
C VAL A 123 8.98 4.03 -4.74
N HIS A 124 9.65 3.10 -5.39
CA HIS A 124 11.00 2.65 -5.05
C HIS A 124 12.01 3.03 -6.14
N GLY A 125 13.22 3.36 -5.73
CA GLY A 125 14.33 3.74 -6.61
C GLY A 125 15.01 5.03 -6.16
N PRO A 126 16.17 5.36 -6.75
CA PRO A 126 16.93 6.57 -6.40
C PRO A 126 16.23 7.82 -6.91
N LYS A 127 16.17 8.85 -6.09
CA LYS A 127 15.67 10.17 -6.41
C LYS A 127 16.77 11.21 -6.20
N LYS A 128 16.63 12.38 -6.80
CA LYS A 128 17.57 13.47 -6.57
C LYS A 128 17.38 14.05 -5.17
N GLY A 129 18.45 14.24 -4.43
CA GLY A 129 18.41 14.87 -3.12
C GLY A 129 18.07 16.36 -3.18
N ARG A 130 17.62 16.92 -2.06
CA ARG A 130 17.26 18.33 -1.87
C ARG A 130 16.27 18.84 -2.92
N THR A 131 15.32 18.01 -3.29
CA THR A 131 14.36 18.28 -4.35
C THR A 131 12.93 18.11 -3.83
N SER A 132 12.06 18.99 -4.23
CA SER A 132 10.61 18.87 -3.97
C SER A 132 9.94 18.18 -5.16
N TYR A 133 9.25 17.10 -4.91
CA TYR A 133 8.54 16.31 -5.91
C TYR A 133 7.05 16.45 -5.71
N LYS A 134 6.35 16.81 -6.77
CA LYS A 134 4.90 16.73 -6.87
C LYS A 134 4.53 15.35 -7.39
N ILE A 135 3.65 14.65 -6.69
CA ILE A 135 3.15 13.34 -7.08
C ILE A 135 1.67 13.49 -7.38
N THR A 136 1.27 13.05 -8.54
CA THR A 136 -0.14 13.05 -8.96
C THR A 136 -0.57 11.63 -9.27
N VAL A 137 -1.64 11.19 -8.61
CA VAL A 137 -2.28 9.89 -8.88
C VAL A 137 -3.54 10.15 -9.69
N SER A 138 -3.72 9.41 -10.79
CA SER A 138 -4.86 9.54 -11.69
C SER A 138 -6.19 9.23 -10.98
N GLY A 139 -7.22 10.01 -11.31
CA GLY A 139 -8.58 9.75 -10.87
C GLY A 139 -9.18 8.42 -11.39
N GLU A 140 -8.55 7.81 -12.40
CA GLU A 140 -8.96 6.51 -12.93
C GLU A 140 -8.49 5.31 -12.10
N LEU A 141 -7.69 5.53 -11.04
CA LEU A 141 -7.28 4.46 -10.12
C LEU A 141 -8.52 3.84 -9.47
N THR A 142 -8.63 2.51 -9.50
CA THR A 142 -9.76 1.75 -8.95
C THR A 142 -9.37 0.98 -7.69
N ASP A 143 -10.34 0.79 -6.81
CA ASP A 143 -10.24 -0.12 -5.68
C ASP A 143 -10.80 -1.51 -6.04
N ILE A 144 -10.65 -2.48 -5.12
CA ILE A 144 -11.15 -3.86 -5.29
C ILE A 144 -12.68 -3.95 -5.38
N TYR A 145 -13.41 -2.88 -5.05
CA TYR A 145 -14.86 -2.79 -5.13
C TYR A 145 -15.34 -2.12 -6.43
N GLY A 146 -14.40 -1.71 -7.31
CA GLY A 146 -14.70 -1.06 -8.60
C GLY A 146 -14.91 0.45 -8.50
N GLN A 147 -14.72 1.07 -7.31
CA GLN A 147 -14.80 2.52 -7.19
C GLN A 147 -13.55 3.17 -7.79
N LYS A 148 -13.76 4.25 -8.52
CA LYS A 148 -12.67 5.11 -8.99
C LYS A 148 -12.30 6.13 -7.91
N LEU A 149 -11.05 6.57 -7.90
CA LEU A 149 -10.62 7.72 -7.12
C LEU A 149 -11.38 9.00 -7.52
N GLY A 150 -11.79 9.09 -8.79
CA GLY A 150 -12.61 10.16 -9.35
C GLY A 150 -11.79 11.37 -9.74
N ALA A 151 -11.36 12.16 -8.78
CA ALA A 151 -10.46 13.29 -9.02
C ALA A 151 -8.99 12.88 -8.80
N PRO A 152 -8.03 13.45 -9.56
CA PRO A 152 -6.62 13.21 -9.32
C PRO A 152 -6.20 13.60 -7.89
N ALA A 153 -5.48 12.72 -7.21
CA ALA A 153 -4.90 13.03 -5.91
C ALA A 153 -3.49 13.60 -6.09
N VAL A 154 -3.20 14.69 -5.42
CA VAL A 154 -1.92 15.39 -5.52
C VAL A 154 -1.28 15.51 -4.14
N GLY A 155 0.01 15.14 -4.05
CA GLY A 155 0.81 15.30 -2.86
C GLY A 155 2.21 15.80 -3.18
N THR A 156 2.94 16.20 -2.15
CA THR A 156 4.33 16.67 -2.28
C THR A 156 5.22 15.93 -1.31
N ILE A 157 6.34 15.40 -1.80
CA ILE A 157 7.41 14.84 -0.98
C ILE A 157 8.70 15.61 -1.24
N LYS A 158 9.38 16.03 -0.16
CA LYS A 158 10.67 16.73 -0.24
C LYS A 158 11.78 15.77 0.17
N THR A 159 12.75 15.56 -0.71
CA THR A 159 13.95 14.82 -0.38
C THR A 159 15.00 15.72 0.26
N GLY A 160 15.66 15.19 1.26
CA GLY A 160 16.82 15.82 1.87
C GLY A 160 18.14 15.40 1.23
N SER A 161 19.23 15.57 1.96
CA SER A 161 20.54 15.02 1.60
C SER A 161 20.54 13.51 1.88
N ALA A 162 21.23 12.74 1.03
CA ALA A 162 21.61 11.39 1.41
C ALA A 162 22.61 11.46 2.60
N GLU A 163 22.58 10.46 3.45
CA GLU A 163 23.62 10.29 4.47
C GLU A 163 24.96 9.97 3.82
N SER A 164 26.03 10.47 4.44
CA SER A 164 27.38 10.13 4.00
C SER A 164 27.65 8.68 4.28
N ASN A 165 27.98 7.90 3.24
CA ASN A 165 28.26 6.49 3.35
C ASN A 165 29.37 6.08 2.40
N MET A 166 30.16 5.10 2.81
CA MET A 166 31.17 4.49 1.98
C MET A 166 31.22 3.00 2.27
N TYR A 167 31.12 2.18 1.24
CA TYR A 167 31.29 0.74 1.38
C TYR A 167 32.02 0.15 0.15
N ALA A 168 32.75 -0.93 0.37
CA ALA A 168 33.39 -1.70 -0.67
C ALA A 168 32.68 -3.05 -0.83
N GLN A 169 32.68 -3.57 -2.05
CA GLN A 169 32.25 -4.95 -2.28
C GLN A 169 33.36 -5.90 -1.80
N GLY A 170 32.98 -6.86 -0.97
CA GLY A 170 33.88 -7.88 -0.45
C GLY A 170 33.89 -7.91 1.09
N GLY A 171 34.31 -9.04 1.62
CA GLY A 171 34.52 -9.25 3.05
C GLY A 171 35.90 -8.76 3.50
N PRO A 172 36.30 -9.07 4.76
CA PRO A 172 37.64 -8.77 5.30
C PRO A 172 38.80 -9.29 4.45
N MET A 173 38.53 -10.33 3.67
CA MET A 173 39.45 -10.86 2.65
C MET A 173 38.75 -10.96 1.31
N THR A 174 39.29 -10.27 0.30
CA THR A 174 38.82 -10.33 -1.08
C THR A 174 39.97 -10.87 -1.94
N VAL A 175 39.72 -11.97 -2.62
CA VAL A 175 40.69 -12.53 -3.59
C VAL A 175 40.43 -11.85 -4.92
N LEU A 176 41.49 -11.23 -5.47
CA LEU A 176 41.48 -10.66 -6.81
C LEU A 176 42.08 -11.67 -7.77
N ASP A 177 41.51 -11.80 -8.98
CA ASP A 177 42.09 -12.60 -10.04
C ASP A 177 43.44 -11.99 -10.46
N PRO A 178 44.57 -12.73 -10.33
CA PRO A 178 45.89 -12.21 -10.67
C PRO A 178 46.06 -11.94 -12.17
N GLN A 179 45.19 -12.50 -13.02
CA GLN A 179 45.20 -12.28 -14.47
C GLN A 179 44.32 -11.13 -14.92
N ALA A 180 43.39 -10.66 -14.05
CA ALA A 180 42.56 -9.51 -14.32
C ALA A 180 43.28 -8.20 -13.98
N LYS A 181 42.79 -7.08 -14.55
CA LYS A 181 43.24 -5.76 -14.10
C LYS A 181 42.92 -5.61 -12.61
N PRO A 182 43.89 -5.23 -11.76
CA PRO A 182 43.69 -5.14 -10.31
C PRO A 182 42.85 -3.93 -9.95
N ASN A 183 41.52 -4.04 -10.16
CA ASN A 183 40.55 -3.00 -9.82
C ASN A 183 39.87 -3.34 -8.51
N PHE A 184 39.86 -2.39 -7.60
CA PHE A 184 39.09 -2.44 -6.38
C PHE A 184 38.02 -1.38 -6.43
N SER A 185 36.75 -1.78 -6.45
CA SER A 185 35.60 -0.86 -6.53
C SER A 185 35.01 -0.59 -5.15
N PHE A 186 34.73 0.66 -4.87
CA PHE A 186 33.98 1.08 -3.68
C PHE A 186 32.92 2.09 -4.07
N TYR A 187 31.87 2.14 -3.27
CA TYR A 187 30.77 3.09 -3.41
C TYR A 187 30.91 4.18 -2.37
N SER A 188 30.73 5.40 -2.78
CA SER A 188 30.81 6.56 -1.90
C SER A 188 29.66 7.52 -2.16
N THR A 189 28.96 7.93 -1.11
CA THR A 189 27.87 8.92 -1.14
C THR A 189 28.23 10.09 -0.26
N ASN A 190 28.12 11.33 -0.78
CA ASN A 190 28.34 12.59 -0.06
C ASN A 190 29.74 12.75 0.58
N HIS A 191 30.76 12.04 0.12
CA HIS A 191 32.13 12.31 0.46
C HIS A 191 32.78 13.15 -0.64
N LYS A 192 33.51 14.22 -0.26
CA LYS A 192 34.23 15.07 -1.23
C LYS A 192 35.49 14.39 -1.76
N SER A 193 36.09 13.53 -0.95
CA SER A 193 37.33 12.82 -1.29
C SER A 193 37.44 11.54 -0.48
N ALA A 194 38.17 10.56 -1.01
CA ALA A 194 38.56 9.35 -0.31
C ALA A 194 40.09 9.24 -0.30
N ARG A 195 40.67 8.82 0.83
CA ARG A 195 42.09 8.51 0.94
C ARG A 195 42.26 7.01 0.93
N VAL A 196 42.93 6.48 -0.09
CA VAL A 196 43.28 5.07 -0.21
C VAL A 196 44.70 4.88 0.26
N LYS A 197 44.95 3.89 1.11
CA LYS A 197 46.28 3.45 1.51
C LYS A 197 46.41 1.96 1.17
N ILE A 198 47.49 1.63 0.48
CA ILE A 198 47.83 0.25 0.10
C ILE A 198 49.06 -0.16 0.89
N TYR A 199 48.98 -1.29 1.55
CA TYR A 199 50.06 -1.87 2.32
C TYR A 199 50.43 -3.23 1.71
N ARG A 200 51.71 -3.53 1.69
CA ARG A 200 52.17 -4.89 1.42
C ARG A 200 52.13 -5.66 2.72
N VAL A 201 51.50 -6.83 2.71
CA VAL A 201 51.41 -7.75 3.83
C VAL A 201 52.51 -8.82 3.68
#